data_2a30489d7d60f0258d53786697e3ff20
#
_entry.id   2a30489d7d60f0258d53786697e3ff20
#
_cell.length_a   1.000
_cell.length_b   1.000
_cell.length_c   1.000
_cell.angle_alpha   90.00
_cell.angle_beta   90.00
_cell.angle_gamma   90.00
#
_symmetry.space_group_name_H-M   'P 1'
#
loop_
_entity.id
_entity.type
_entity.pdbx_description
1 polymer ?
#
loop_
_entity_poly.entity_id
_entity_poly.type
_entity_poly.pdbx_seq_one_letter_code
_entity_poly.pdbx_strand_id
1 'polypeptide(L)'
;MRMIKTLFCACAALLMGFALRAQGPGPAVPEAPGLEFVVELHVTCDPGFTVGQTQHGNRFVIPITGGTFEGPKMKGVVLAGGADYQLQDQAHGRTELEAIYCIRTDDGVSIHVRNWGLSVMGRDESGRPQFYFRTAPKFEAPRDSQYGWLNDAIFVCTPGPNAPGDTVCLRIWKVL
;
A
#
# COMPACT_ATOMS: atom_id res chain seq x y z
N MET A 1 95.50 -1.52 -16.59
CA MET A 1 94.84 -0.77 -17.68
C MET A 1 93.66 -1.59 -18.11
N ARG A 2 92.49 -1.36 -17.53
CA ARG A 2 91.20 -2.04 -17.86
C ARG A 2 90.12 -1.01 -18.02
N MET A 3 89.56 -0.94 -19.24
CA MET A 3 88.43 -0.10 -19.61
C MET A 3 87.15 -0.65 -19.01
N ILE A 4 86.41 0.16 -18.26
CA ILE A 4 85.08 -0.19 -17.79
C ILE A 4 84.06 0.43 -18.79
N LYS A 5 83.33 -0.44 -19.44
CA LYS A 5 82.19 -0.03 -20.34
C LYS A 5 80.95 0.18 -19.46
N THR A 6 80.45 1.38 -19.45
CA THR A 6 79.20 1.73 -18.79
C THR A 6 78.02 1.39 -19.71
N LEU A 7 77.12 0.51 -19.21
CA LEU A 7 75.91 0.09 -19.90
C LEU A 7 74.74 1.01 -19.45
N PHE A 8 74.24 1.83 -20.34
CA PHE A 8 73.04 2.61 -20.13
C PHE A 8 71.79 1.73 -20.27
N CYS A 9 71.08 1.51 -19.17
CA CYS A 9 69.79 0.85 -19.18
C CYS A 9 68.69 1.89 -19.32
N ALA A 10 68.04 1.98 -20.48
CA ALA A 10 66.91 2.87 -20.72
C ALA A 10 65.62 2.16 -20.27
N CYS A 11 65.10 2.59 -19.09
CA CYS A 11 63.76 2.21 -18.64
C CYS A 11 62.71 3.03 -19.37
N ALA A 12 62.04 2.39 -20.37
CA ALA A 12 60.83 2.94 -20.99
C ALA A 12 59.65 2.73 -20.04
N ALA A 13 59.20 3.79 -19.35
CA ALA A 13 57.96 3.77 -18.59
C ALA A 13 56.75 3.83 -19.49
N LEU A 14 56.05 2.70 -19.65
CA LEU A 14 54.75 2.63 -20.32
C LEU A 14 53.71 3.25 -19.40
N LEU A 15 53.30 4.52 -19.64
CA LEU A 15 52.16 5.15 -19.03
C LEU A 15 50.87 4.59 -19.66
N MET A 16 50.31 3.55 -19.06
CA MET A 16 48.92 3.14 -19.34
C MET A 16 47.95 4.20 -18.80
N GLY A 17 47.52 5.08 -19.68
CA GLY A 17 46.43 6.01 -19.36
C GLY A 17 45.11 5.25 -19.19
N PHE A 18 44.70 5.02 -17.95
CA PHE A 18 43.31 4.62 -17.65
C PHE A 18 42.38 5.79 -17.99
N ALA A 19 41.75 5.68 -19.17
CA ALA A 19 40.62 6.59 -19.49
C ALA A 19 39.48 6.32 -18.52
N LEU A 20 39.32 7.19 -17.52
CA LEU A 20 38.15 7.21 -16.68
C LEU A 20 36.95 7.56 -17.57
N ARG A 21 36.21 6.53 -18.01
CA ARG A 21 34.97 6.70 -18.76
C ARG A 21 33.95 7.27 -17.79
N ALA A 22 33.67 8.57 -17.90
CA ALA A 22 32.58 9.19 -17.17
C ALA A 22 31.29 8.42 -17.53
N GLN A 23 30.71 7.71 -16.59
CA GLN A 23 29.38 7.15 -16.75
C GLN A 23 28.43 8.35 -16.89
N GLY A 24 27.77 8.43 -18.04
CA GLY A 24 26.71 9.40 -18.25
C GLY A 24 25.61 9.24 -17.18
N PRO A 25 24.77 10.27 -16.95
CA PRO A 25 23.67 10.16 -16.02
C PRO A 25 22.87 8.90 -16.34
N GLY A 26 22.63 8.06 -15.32
CA GLY A 26 21.78 6.87 -15.44
C GLY A 26 20.39 7.26 -15.96
N PRO A 27 19.59 6.28 -16.45
CA PRO A 27 18.24 6.58 -16.92
C PRO A 27 17.46 7.31 -15.82
N ALA A 28 16.79 8.41 -16.21
CA ALA A 28 15.97 9.19 -15.28
C ALA A 28 14.91 8.28 -14.64
N VAL A 29 14.77 8.35 -13.32
CA VAL A 29 13.70 7.64 -12.61
C VAL A 29 12.38 8.27 -13.02
N PRO A 30 11.38 7.50 -13.51
CA PRO A 30 10.08 8.05 -13.86
C PRO A 30 9.41 8.73 -12.64
N GLU A 31 8.65 9.78 -12.90
CA GLU A 31 7.87 10.42 -11.86
C GLU A 31 6.78 9.48 -11.35
N ALA A 32 6.60 9.43 -10.02
CA ALA A 32 5.54 8.63 -9.40
C ALA A 32 4.16 9.28 -9.64
N PRO A 33 3.07 8.48 -9.76
CA PRO A 33 1.72 9.02 -9.83
C PRO A 33 1.39 9.87 -8.61
N GLY A 34 0.68 10.98 -8.82
CA GLY A 34 0.16 11.81 -7.75
C GLY A 34 -0.99 11.11 -6.99
N LEU A 35 -1.27 11.59 -5.78
CA LEU A 35 -2.38 11.11 -4.96
C LEU A 35 -3.25 12.29 -4.51
N GLU A 36 -4.58 12.16 -4.70
CA GLU A 36 -5.59 13.10 -4.21
C GLU A 36 -6.33 12.47 -3.04
N PHE A 37 -6.33 13.13 -1.86
CA PHE A 37 -7.11 12.66 -0.71
C PHE A 37 -8.62 12.72 -1.02
N VAL A 38 -9.31 11.62 -0.71
CA VAL A 38 -10.74 11.48 -0.99
C VAL A 38 -11.57 11.48 0.29
N VAL A 39 -11.25 10.58 1.22
CA VAL A 39 -12.09 10.35 2.39
C VAL A 39 -11.33 9.59 3.47
N GLU A 40 -11.67 9.85 4.74
CA GLU A 40 -11.29 9.04 5.91
C GLU A 40 -12.52 8.29 6.42
N LEU A 41 -12.38 6.99 6.64
CA LEU A 41 -13.41 6.13 7.21
C LEU A 41 -13.01 5.71 8.62
N HIS A 42 -13.95 5.81 9.56
CA HIS A 42 -13.89 5.32 10.93
C HIS A 42 -14.85 4.13 11.04
N VAL A 43 -14.31 2.91 10.91
CA VAL A 43 -15.13 1.70 10.83
C VAL A 43 -15.21 1.00 12.17
N THR A 44 -16.40 0.55 12.55
CA THR A 44 -16.64 -0.27 13.72
C THR A 44 -16.92 -1.72 13.31
N CYS A 45 -16.41 -2.67 14.08
CA CYS A 45 -16.55 -4.10 13.82
C CYS A 45 -16.86 -4.85 15.11
N ASP A 46 -17.55 -5.97 14.97
CA ASP A 46 -17.66 -6.98 16.02
C ASP A 46 -16.36 -7.79 16.16
N PRO A 47 -16.19 -8.52 17.26
CA PRO A 47 -15.14 -9.53 17.37
C PRO A 47 -15.23 -10.52 16.21
N GLY A 48 -14.08 -10.74 15.53
CA GLY A 48 -14.02 -11.69 14.45
C GLY A 48 -14.16 -13.15 14.91
N PHE A 49 -14.48 -14.02 13.97
CA PHE A 49 -14.55 -15.47 14.20
C PHE A 49 -13.76 -16.24 13.14
N THR A 50 -13.27 -17.43 13.54
CA THR A 50 -12.54 -18.30 12.62
C THR A 50 -13.49 -19.27 11.92
N VAL A 51 -13.29 -19.41 10.59
CA VAL A 51 -13.82 -20.55 9.82
C VAL A 51 -12.86 -21.73 9.89
N GLY A 52 -11.56 -21.43 10.07
CA GLY A 52 -10.48 -22.41 10.17
C GLY A 52 -9.69 -22.60 8.89
N GLN A 53 -8.92 -23.69 8.85
CA GLN A 53 -8.07 -24.02 7.71
C GLN A 53 -8.91 -24.52 6.53
N THR A 54 -8.83 -23.81 5.40
CA THR A 54 -9.52 -24.15 4.14
C THR A 54 -8.50 -24.47 3.06
N GLN A 55 -8.96 -24.88 1.86
CA GLN A 55 -8.11 -25.05 0.68
C GLN A 55 -7.39 -23.74 0.24
N HIS A 56 -7.86 -22.58 0.71
CA HIS A 56 -7.27 -21.27 0.38
C HIS A 56 -6.38 -20.71 1.50
N GLY A 57 -6.34 -21.34 2.69
CA GLY A 57 -5.62 -20.91 3.87
C GLY A 57 -6.53 -20.77 5.09
N ASN A 58 -6.00 -20.21 6.17
CA ASN A 58 -6.80 -20.00 7.39
C ASN A 58 -7.75 -18.82 7.21
N ARG A 59 -9.05 -19.12 7.15
CA ARG A 59 -10.11 -18.11 6.96
C ARG A 59 -10.56 -17.54 8.30
N PHE A 60 -10.55 -16.20 8.39
CA PHE A 60 -11.06 -15.44 9.52
C PHE A 60 -12.02 -14.35 9.00
N VAL A 61 -13.12 -14.10 9.71
CA VAL A 61 -14.15 -13.14 9.28
C VAL A 61 -14.38 -12.14 10.39
N ILE A 62 -14.36 -10.85 10.04
CA ILE A 62 -14.62 -9.74 10.97
C ILE A 62 -15.88 -9.00 10.50
N PRO A 63 -17.04 -9.15 11.18
CA PRO A 63 -18.26 -8.45 10.82
C PRO A 63 -18.10 -6.93 10.99
N ILE A 64 -18.55 -6.16 10.00
CA ILE A 64 -18.61 -4.70 10.03
C ILE A 64 -19.96 -4.29 10.58
N THR A 65 -19.95 -3.54 11.68
CA THR A 65 -21.17 -3.11 12.39
C THR A 65 -21.62 -1.69 12.05
N GLY A 66 -20.73 -0.90 11.44
CA GLY A 66 -21.04 0.48 11.08
C GLY A 66 -19.81 1.37 11.04
N GLY A 67 -20.05 2.65 11.30
CA GLY A 67 -19.02 3.68 11.33
C GLY A 67 -19.43 4.94 10.60
N THR A 68 -18.48 5.85 10.43
CA THR A 68 -18.67 7.12 9.71
C THR A 68 -17.57 7.32 8.69
N PHE A 69 -17.80 8.20 7.74
CA PHE A 69 -16.77 8.68 6.84
C PHE A 69 -16.93 10.16 6.52
N GLU A 70 -15.81 10.85 6.35
CA GLU A 70 -15.78 12.25 5.97
C GLU A 70 -14.57 12.56 5.09
N GLY A 71 -14.79 13.41 4.09
CA GLY A 71 -13.76 13.89 3.18
C GLY A 71 -14.22 15.10 2.38
N PRO A 72 -13.34 15.68 1.54
CA PRO A 72 -13.64 16.92 0.81
C PRO A 72 -14.86 16.84 -0.13
N LYS A 73 -15.18 15.64 -0.62
CA LYS A 73 -16.22 15.45 -1.65
C LYS A 73 -17.40 14.58 -1.18
N MET A 74 -17.28 13.95 -0.01
CA MET A 74 -18.31 13.03 0.48
C MET A 74 -18.21 12.81 1.98
N LYS A 75 -19.35 12.62 2.63
CA LYS A 75 -19.47 12.22 4.03
C LYS A 75 -20.72 11.39 4.25
N GLY A 76 -20.77 10.67 5.36
CA GLY A 76 -21.91 9.80 5.68
C GLY A 76 -21.55 8.69 6.65
N VAL A 77 -22.21 7.54 6.50
CA VAL A 77 -22.12 6.41 7.41
C VAL A 77 -21.70 5.12 6.68
N VAL A 78 -20.93 4.30 7.37
CA VAL A 78 -20.70 2.90 6.98
C VAL A 78 -21.92 2.08 7.41
N LEU A 79 -22.48 1.29 6.51
CA LEU A 79 -23.65 0.46 6.81
C LEU A 79 -23.22 -0.86 7.46
N ALA A 80 -23.99 -1.29 8.46
CA ALA A 80 -23.84 -2.62 9.03
C ALA A 80 -24.21 -3.71 8.00
N GLY A 81 -23.69 -4.94 8.17
CA GLY A 81 -24.01 -6.11 7.35
C GLY A 81 -22.93 -6.52 6.36
N GLY A 82 -21.81 -5.78 6.29
CA GLY A 82 -20.60 -6.22 5.59
C GLY A 82 -19.65 -6.99 6.50
N ALA A 83 -18.55 -7.48 5.93
CA ALA A 83 -17.47 -8.10 6.69
C ALA A 83 -16.12 -7.98 5.96
N ASP A 84 -15.03 -8.13 6.73
CA ASP A 84 -13.69 -8.38 6.19
C ASP A 84 -13.41 -9.88 6.23
N TYR A 85 -13.22 -10.47 5.06
CA TYR A 85 -13.01 -11.91 4.84
C TYR A 85 -11.52 -12.19 4.68
N GLN A 86 -10.82 -12.30 5.79
CA GLN A 86 -9.37 -12.45 5.82
C GLN A 86 -8.89 -13.86 5.47
N LEU A 87 -7.75 -13.94 4.77
CA LEU A 87 -6.92 -15.14 4.69
C LEU A 87 -5.62 -14.88 5.46
N GLN A 88 -5.43 -15.63 6.55
CA GLN A 88 -4.32 -15.44 7.47
C GLN A 88 -3.24 -16.50 7.22
N ASP A 89 -2.01 -16.05 6.94
CA ASP A 89 -0.80 -16.85 6.95
C ASP A 89 0.04 -16.48 8.19
N GLN A 90 -0.25 -17.12 9.29
CA GLN A 90 0.40 -16.83 10.56
C GLN A 90 1.90 -17.18 10.55
N ALA A 91 2.30 -18.19 9.78
CA ALA A 91 3.71 -18.60 9.68
C ALA A 91 4.59 -17.50 9.07
N HIS A 92 4.04 -16.70 8.19
CA HIS A 92 4.75 -15.60 7.53
C HIS A 92 4.30 -14.19 8.00
N GLY A 93 3.45 -14.12 9.02
CA GLY A 93 2.91 -12.85 9.54
C GLY A 93 2.14 -12.05 8.49
N ARG A 94 1.49 -12.73 7.54
CA ARG A 94 0.82 -12.14 6.38
C ARG A 94 -0.69 -12.40 6.44
N THR A 95 -1.47 -11.36 6.16
CA THR A 95 -2.92 -11.46 6.05
C THR A 95 -3.39 -10.77 4.77
N GLU A 96 -4.12 -11.50 3.93
CA GLU A 96 -4.91 -10.89 2.86
C GLU A 96 -6.24 -10.42 3.46
N LEU A 97 -6.63 -9.21 3.09
CA LEU A 97 -7.82 -8.52 3.55
C LEU A 97 -8.80 -8.42 2.38
N GLU A 98 -10.07 -8.71 2.60
CA GLU A 98 -11.11 -8.50 1.61
C GLU A 98 -12.39 -8.04 2.30
N ALA A 99 -12.48 -6.74 2.56
CA ALA A 99 -13.67 -6.15 3.14
C ALA A 99 -14.71 -5.83 2.06
N ILE A 100 -15.92 -6.36 2.23
CA ILE A 100 -17.07 -6.10 1.34
C ILE A 100 -18.19 -5.51 2.18
N TYR A 101 -18.58 -4.28 1.87
CA TYR A 101 -19.58 -3.53 2.63
C TYR A 101 -20.20 -2.41 1.80
N CYS A 102 -21.18 -1.71 2.37
CA CYS A 102 -21.74 -0.51 1.75
C CYS A 102 -21.54 0.71 2.65
N ILE A 103 -21.45 1.87 2.04
CA ILE A 103 -21.52 3.17 2.68
C ILE A 103 -22.74 3.92 2.19
N ARG A 104 -23.26 4.85 2.98
CA ARG A 104 -24.34 5.75 2.57
C ARG A 104 -23.95 7.18 2.87
N THR A 105 -24.02 8.02 1.85
CA THR A 105 -23.77 9.46 1.96
C THR A 105 -24.89 10.18 2.69
N ASP A 106 -24.62 11.38 3.22
CA ASP A 106 -25.62 12.19 3.93
C ASP A 106 -26.82 12.59 3.05
N ASP A 107 -26.63 12.66 1.73
CA ASP A 107 -27.71 12.87 0.74
C ASP A 107 -28.39 11.57 0.30
N GLY A 108 -28.11 10.45 0.97
CA GLY A 108 -28.85 9.19 0.85
C GLY A 108 -28.36 8.24 -0.24
N VAL A 109 -27.26 8.54 -0.96
CA VAL A 109 -26.72 7.67 -1.98
C VAL A 109 -25.98 6.50 -1.37
N SER A 110 -26.36 5.26 -1.69
CA SER A 110 -25.64 4.05 -1.28
C SER A 110 -24.58 3.67 -2.29
N ILE A 111 -23.39 3.34 -1.79
CA ILE A 111 -22.22 2.99 -2.60
C ILE A 111 -21.66 1.67 -2.06
N HIS A 112 -21.48 0.69 -2.94
CA HIS A 112 -20.84 -0.58 -2.61
C HIS A 112 -19.32 -0.41 -2.61
N VAL A 113 -18.65 -1.03 -1.66
CA VAL A 113 -17.19 -1.01 -1.50
C VAL A 113 -16.66 -2.42 -1.40
N ARG A 114 -15.69 -2.74 -2.23
CA ARG A 114 -14.84 -3.93 -2.11
C ARG A 114 -13.42 -3.46 -1.90
N ASN A 115 -12.89 -3.67 -0.71
CA ASN A 115 -11.58 -3.18 -0.30
C ASN A 115 -10.63 -4.35 -0.09
N TRP A 116 -9.87 -4.68 -1.12
CA TRP A 116 -8.83 -5.70 -1.04
C TRP A 116 -7.52 -5.12 -0.53
N GLY A 117 -6.76 -5.90 0.23
CA GLY A 117 -5.50 -5.43 0.75
C GLY A 117 -4.60 -6.49 1.36
N LEU A 118 -3.50 -5.99 1.89
CA LEU A 118 -2.45 -6.80 2.48
C LEU A 118 -1.95 -6.16 3.76
N SER A 119 -1.84 -6.97 4.80
CA SER A 119 -1.14 -6.63 6.03
C SER A 119 0.02 -7.61 6.24
N VAL A 120 1.20 -7.09 6.58
CA VAL A 120 2.40 -7.89 6.83
C VAL A 120 3.09 -7.39 8.08
N MET A 121 3.31 -8.30 9.02
CA MET A 121 4.15 -8.10 10.19
C MET A 121 5.54 -8.65 9.86
N GLY A 122 6.52 -7.78 9.75
CA GLY A 122 7.89 -8.14 9.40
C GLY A 122 8.92 -7.47 10.29
N ARG A 123 10.15 -7.48 9.81
CA ARG A 123 11.26 -6.70 10.39
C ARG A 123 11.97 -5.95 9.28
N ASP A 124 12.46 -4.74 9.60
CA ASP A 124 13.32 -3.98 8.71
C ASP A 124 14.75 -4.55 8.67
N GLU A 125 15.62 -3.97 7.84
CA GLU A 125 17.03 -4.38 7.72
C GLU A 125 17.82 -4.30 9.03
N SER A 126 17.36 -3.49 10.00
CA SER A 126 17.93 -3.37 11.35
C SER A 126 17.33 -4.38 12.34
N GLY A 127 16.40 -5.24 11.91
CA GLY A 127 15.71 -6.20 12.76
C GLY A 127 14.55 -5.62 13.59
N ARG A 128 14.19 -4.34 13.42
CA ARG A 128 13.10 -3.69 14.15
C ARG A 128 11.76 -4.14 13.58
N PRO A 129 10.71 -4.34 14.42
CA PRO A 129 9.37 -4.65 13.95
C PRO A 129 8.89 -3.63 12.92
N GLN A 130 8.41 -4.10 11.79
CA GLN A 130 7.83 -3.31 10.73
C GLN A 130 6.42 -3.83 10.41
N PHE A 131 5.46 -2.91 10.33
CA PHE A 131 4.09 -3.23 9.95
C PHE A 131 3.77 -2.55 8.61
N TYR A 132 3.41 -3.36 7.65
CA TYR A 132 2.90 -2.89 6.36
C TYR A 132 1.39 -3.15 6.31
N PHE A 133 0.59 -2.13 5.99
CA PHE A 133 -0.84 -2.25 5.76
C PHE A 133 -1.25 -1.31 4.63
N ARG A 134 -1.69 -1.89 3.52
CA ARG A 134 -2.21 -1.14 2.36
C ARG A 134 -3.37 -1.88 1.76
N THR A 135 -4.39 -1.14 1.31
CA THR A 135 -5.53 -1.69 0.59
C THR A 135 -5.82 -0.89 -0.67
N ALA A 136 -6.59 -1.48 -1.57
CA ALA A 136 -6.99 -0.89 -2.85
C ALA A 136 -8.52 -1.00 -2.97
N PRO A 137 -9.27 -0.04 -2.43
CA PRO A 137 -10.72 -0.05 -2.48
C PRO A 137 -11.22 0.18 -3.90
N LYS A 138 -12.23 -0.60 -4.30
CA LYS A 138 -13.05 -0.40 -5.49
C LYS A 138 -14.44 0.02 -5.05
N PHE A 139 -14.97 1.07 -5.68
CA PHE A 139 -16.30 1.58 -5.43
C PHE A 139 -17.24 1.23 -6.57
N GLU A 140 -18.51 1.04 -6.24
CA GLU A 140 -19.62 0.95 -7.20
C GLU A 140 -20.72 1.91 -6.73
N ALA A 141 -20.76 3.08 -7.37
CA ALA A 141 -21.74 4.13 -7.13
C ALA A 141 -22.77 4.19 -8.27
N PRO A 142 -24.02 4.64 -8.03
CA PRO A 142 -24.96 4.91 -9.12
C PRO A 142 -24.35 5.91 -10.11
N ARG A 143 -24.36 5.57 -11.41
CA ARG A 143 -23.67 6.35 -12.44
C ARG A 143 -24.19 7.76 -12.62
N ASP A 144 -25.47 7.96 -12.39
CA ASP A 144 -26.19 9.23 -12.48
C ASP A 144 -26.15 10.07 -11.21
N SER A 145 -25.51 9.55 -10.14
CA SER A 145 -25.27 10.32 -8.91
C SER A 145 -24.02 11.21 -9.03
N GLN A 146 -23.90 12.21 -8.16
CA GLN A 146 -22.69 13.02 -8.07
C GLN A 146 -21.43 12.21 -7.69
N TYR A 147 -21.59 10.95 -7.28
CA TYR A 147 -20.51 10.03 -6.90
C TYR A 147 -20.11 9.06 -8.01
N GLY A 148 -20.74 9.17 -9.20
CA GLY A 148 -20.46 8.29 -10.35
C GLY A 148 -18.99 8.23 -10.76
N TRP A 149 -18.22 9.30 -10.50
CA TRP A 149 -16.77 9.38 -10.74
C TRP A 149 -15.95 8.34 -9.97
N LEU A 150 -16.48 7.81 -8.86
CA LEU A 150 -15.83 6.74 -8.10
C LEU A 150 -15.68 5.44 -8.92
N ASN A 151 -16.54 5.22 -9.90
CA ASN A 151 -16.49 4.02 -10.75
C ASN A 151 -15.30 4.05 -11.74
N ASP A 152 -14.79 5.22 -12.04
CA ASP A 152 -13.85 5.47 -13.13
C ASP A 152 -12.47 5.91 -12.63
N ALA A 153 -12.10 5.52 -11.40
CA ALA A 153 -10.83 5.84 -10.77
C ALA A 153 -10.22 4.65 -10.02
N ILE A 154 -8.91 4.67 -9.87
CA ILE A 154 -8.16 3.73 -9.02
C ILE A 154 -7.86 4.40 -7.69
N PHE A 155 -8.00 3.63 -6.62
CA PHE A 155 -7.78 4.12 -5.25
C PHE A 155 -6.77 3.25 -4.52
N VAL A 156 -6.06 3.90 -3.59
CA VAL A 156 -5.20 3.24 -2.60
C VAL A 156 -5.58 3.73 -1.22
N CYS A 157 -5.35 2.89 -0.22
CA CYS A 157 -5.71 3.21 1.15
C CYS A 157 -4.56 2.93 2.11
N THR A 158 -4.43 3.80 3.10
CA THR A 158 -3.50 3.64 4.23
C THR A 158 -4.29 3.66 5.54
N PRO A 159 -3.82 2.97 6.60
CA PRO A 159 -4.43 3.15 7.92
C PRO A 159 -4.22 4.58 8.41
N GLY A 160 -5.20 5.10 9.11
CA GLY A 160 -5.13 6.31 9.90
C GLY A 160 -5.08 6.03 11.40
N PRO A 161 -4.98 7.07 12.25
CA PRO A 161 -5.10 6.91 13.70
C PRO A 161 -6.56 6.60 14.06
N ASN A 162 -6.77 5.57 14.87
CA ASN A 162 -8.11 5.24 15.37
C ASN A 162 -8.57 6.31 16.36
N ALA A 163 -9.82 6.76 16.23
CA ALA A 163 -10.52 7.50 17.26
C ALA A 163 -11.13 6.53 18.31
N PRO A 164 -11.52 7.01 19.49
CA PRO A 164 -12.23 6.18 20.46
C PRO A 164 -13.49 5.54 19.85
N GLY A 165 -13.60 4.22 19.93
CA GLY A 165 -14.70 3.44 19.35
C GLY A 165 -14.46 2.90 17.95
N ASP A 166 -13.42 3.35 17.24
CA ASP A 166 -13.05 2.75 15.95
C ASP A 166 -12.41 1.38 16.14
N THR A 167 -12.73 0.46 15.23
CA THR A 167 -11.94 -0.76 15.06
C THR A 167 -10.80 -0.50 14.09
N VAL A 168 -11.05 0.25 13.01
CA VAL A 168 -10.04 0.65 12.05
C VAL A 168 -10.34 2.01 11.44
N CYS A 169 -9.31 2.85 11.29
CA CYS A 169 -9.37 4.08 10.52
C CYS A 169 -8.66 3.89 9.17
N LEU A 170 -9.31 4.28 8.09
CA LEU A 170 -8.85 4.10 6.72
C LEU A 170 -8.84 5.44 5.97
N ARG A 171 -7.69 5.83 5.43
CA ARG A 171 -7.52 7.01 4.56
C ARG A 171 -7.43 6.59 3.12
N ILE A 172 -8.33 7.08 2.29
CA ILE A 172 -8.45 6.69 0.88
C ILE A 172 -7.99 7.84 -0.02
N TRP A 173 -7.18 7.48 -0.99
CA TRP A 173 -6.57 8.38 -1.96
C TRP A 173 -6.88 7.88 -3.36
N LYS A 174 -7.24 8.81 -4.26
CA LYS A 174 -7.32 8.56 -5.70
C LYS A 174 -5.93 8.67 -6.32
N VAL A 175 -5.59 7.74 -7.19
CA VAL A 175 -4.38 7.81 -8.03
C VAL A 175 -4.65 8.74 -9.21
N LEU A 176 -3.73 9.70 -9.45
CA LEU A 176 -3.81 10.70 -10.52
C LEU A 176 -3.01 10.29 -11.75
#